data_dba223f1954a33683cbedc21aa329476
#
_entry.id   dba223f1954a33683cbedc21aa329476
#
_cell.length_a   1.000
_cell.length_b   1.000
_cell.length_c   1.000
_cell.angle_alpha   90.00
_cell.angle_beta   90.00
_cell.angle_gamma   90.00
#
_symmetry.space_group_name_H-M   'P 1'
#
loop_
_entity.id
_entity.type
_entity.pdbx_description
1 polymer ?
#
loop_
_entity_poly.entity_id
_entity_poly.type
_entity_poly.pdbx_seq_one_letter_code
_entity_poly.pdbx_strand_id
1 'polypeptide(L)'
;MNLYGVDRRIAALGIARMADAVANSFLIVVLPLYIASGVVGGWNFGLSEAAITGVTLGAFGIINSVVQPFAGWLSDRAGKRKAFILLGLVILGVVTFAYAWVTSYAAILGVRLLQAAGVAFTIVGSVALVSELSPPEGRGRNMGVYNSFRLFGFGTGPLAAGFVVEHGPYVLPGGLPLSGFEAAFYGAALAAFLSAALVAWLVSDPEDIQPSEERLALKIRADEPGKLFDPIFALGVASLFMASCIALLSPIEPIVNERLGQGPVLFAVEFAAFIGTQVALQPFLGRLSDEYGRKRFIVWGLLGLIPTTLLQGVVVAPWQMIGARLLQGTVAAMVFAPALALAGDLAEEGQSGAQLSVLTVSFGLGIALGQFLSGFLIRFGFLAPFIAGAVLAAVGLVLVYTQVDDDSSVEKPEREAVPAGDPSKQPLRMLQENDQCCERHRDGPHRTEPVGAKTR
;
A
#
# COMPACT_ATOMS: atom_id res chain seq x y z
N MET A 1 5.84 27.23 3.07
CA MET A 1 5.14 27.23 4.38
C MET A 1 4.94 25.78 4.77
N ASN A 2 5.64 25.30 5.79
CA ASN A 2 5.58 23.91 6.24
C ASN A 2 4.39 23.74 7.20
N LEU A 3 3.45 22.90 6.89
CA LEU A 3 2.37 22.51 7.79
C LEU A 3 2.92 21.41 8.72
N TYR A 4 3.16 21.72 10.00
CA TYR A 4 3.72 20.77 10.99
C TYR A 4 5.06 20.11 10.57
N GLY A 5 5.91 20.82 9.80
CA GLY A 5 7.21 20.30 9.35
C GLY A 5 7.16 19.39 8.12
N VAL A 6 5.99 19.28 7.44
CA VAL A 6 5.79 18.54 6.19
C VAL A 6 5.67 19.54 5.02
N ASP A 7 6.32 19.27 3.90
CA ASP A 7 6.20 20.09 2.69
C ASP A 7 4.74 20.06 2.19
N ARG A 8 4.21 21.23 1.84
CA ARG A 8 2.84 21.39 1.30
C ARG A 8 2.59 20.50 0.08
N ARG A 9 3.61 20.27 -0.74
CA ARG A 9 3.53 19.37 -1.92
C ARG A 9 3.32 17.92 -1.48
N ILE A 10 4.00 17.46 -0.43
CA ILE A 10 3.84 16.11 0.11
C ILE A 10 2.44 15.93 0.71
N ALA A 11 1.92 16.94 1.41
CA ALA A 11 0.54 16.91 1.91
C ALA A 11 -0.49 16.83 0.75
N ALA A 12 -0.28 17.60 -0.33
CA ALA A 12 -1.14 17.55 -1.52
C ALA A 12 -1.09 16.18 -2.21
N LEU A 13 0.11 15.58 -2.35
CA LEU A 13 0.27 14.22 -2.86
C LEU A 13 -0.40 13.17 -1.94
N GLY A 14 -0.32 13.37 -0.62
CA GLY A 14 -1.02 12.53 0.35
C GLY A 14 -2.54 12.57 0.18
N ILE A 15 -3.12 13.77 0.04
CA ILE A 15 -4.56 13.95 -0.20
C ILE A 15 -4.97 13.33 -1.55
N ALA A 16 -4.18 13.52 -2.60
CA ALA A 16 -4.42 12.89 -3.90
C ALA A 16 -4.40 11.37 -3.79
N ARG A 17 -3.44 10.82 -3.03
CA ARG A 17 -3.36 9.39 -2.78
C ARG A 17 -4.51 8.85 -1.94
N MET A 18 -5.01 9.65 -0.99
CA MET A 18 -6.19 9.31 -0.21
C MET A 18 -7.43 9.17 -1.11
N ALA A 19 -7.65 10.13 -2.02
CA ALA A 19 -8.79 10.09 -2.93
C ALA A 19 -8.69 8.94 -3.95
N ASP A 20 -7.49 8.66 -4.48
CA ASP A 20 -7.24 7.46 -5.30
C ASP A 20 -7.53 6.17 -4.50
N ALA A 21 -7.10 6.11 -3.26
CA ALA A 21 -7.36 4.97 -2.39
C ALA A 21 -8.86 4.81 -2.07
N VAL A 22 -9.57 5.91 -1.81
CA VAL A 22 -11.04 5.92 -1.65
C VAL A 22 -11.70 5.37 -2.92
N ALA A 23 -11.40 5.93 -4.10
CA ALA A 23 -12.01 5.53 -5.37
C ALA A 23 -11.75 4.05 -5.72
N ASN A 24 -10.58 3.51 -5.35
CA ASN A 24 -10.27 2.11 -5.60
C ASN A 24 -10.93 1.17 -4.59
N SER A 25 -10.86 1.48 -3.29
CA SER A 25 -11.45 0.64 -2.23
C SER A 25 -12.97 0.71 -2.19
N PHE A 26 -13.56 1.81 -2.62
CA PHE A 26 -14.98 1.99 -2.83
C PHE A 26 -15.59 0.91 -3.73
N LEU A 27 -14.90 0.54 -4.81
CA LEU A 27 -15.34 -0.50 -5.73
C LEU A 27 -15.32 -1.91 -5.13
N ILE A 28 -14.66 -2.11 -4.00
CA ILE A 28 -14.68 -3.38 -3.27
C ILE A 28 -16.10 -3.72 -2.79
N VAL A 29 -16.89 -2.70 -2.46
CA VAL A 29 -18.30 -2.82 -2.03
C VAL A 29 -19.26 -2.61 -3.21
N VAL A 30 -19.04 -1.56 -4.01
CA VAL A 30 -20.01 -1.19 -5.06
C VAL A 30 -20.06 -2.21 -6.19
N LEU A 31 -18.92 -2.74 -6.63
CA LEU A 31 -18.86 -3.54 -7.84
C LEU A 31 -19.51 -4.94 -7.69
N PRO A 32 -19.31 -5.66 -6.57
CA PRO A 32 -20.03 -6.92 -6.35
C PRO A 32 -21.54 -6.74 -6.32
N LEU A 33 -22.01 -5.71 -5.62
CA LEU A 33 -23.45 -5.39 -5.54
C LEU A 33 -24.01 -4.93 -6.88
N TYR A 34 -23.27 -4.14 -7.65
CA TYR A 34 -23.67 -3.69 -8.98
C TYR A 34 -23.80 -4.86 -9.98
N ILE A 35 -22.86 -5.81 -9.95
CA ILE A 35 -22.92 -7.02 -10.77
C ILE A 35 -24.12 -7.89 -10.37
N ALA A 36 -24.40 -8.03 -9.07
CA ALA A 36 -25.51 -8.83 -8.55
C ALA A 36 -26.89 -8.15 -8.63
N SER A 37 -26.94 -6.83 -8.94
CA SER A 37 -28.21 -6.07 -8.98
C SER A 37 -29.12 -6.42 -10.16
N GLY A 38 -28.66 -7.20 -11.13
CA GLY A 38 -29.37 -7.50 -12.37
C GLY A 38 -29.34 -6.38 -13.43
N VAL A 39 -28.75 -5.22 -13.12
CA VAL A 39 -28.53 -4.11 -14.09
C VAL A 39 -27.49 -4.50 -15.11
N VAL A 40 -26.49 -5.27 -14.67
CA VAL A 40 -25.40 -5.76 -15.51
C VAL A 40 -25.76 -7.10 -16.11
N GLY A 41 -25.59 -7.24 -17.42
CA GLY A 41 -25.93 -8.44 -18.14
C GLY A 41 -24.97 -8.74 -19.30
N GLY A 42 -25.42 -9.60 -20.19
CA GLY A 42 -24.66 -10.00 -21.38
C GLY A 42 -24.07 -11.42 -21.25
N TRP A 43 -23.14 -11.73 -22.14
CA TRP A 43 -22.52 -13.03 -22.16
C TRP A 43 -21.60 -13.25 -20.96
N ASN A 44 -21.95 -14.19 -20.11
CA ASN A 44 -21.28 -14.48 -18.84
C ASN A 44 -20.22 -15.60 -18.94
N PHE A 45 -19.93 -16.12 -20.13
CA PHE A 45 -18.97 -17.23 -20.35
C PHE A 45 -19.27 -18.50 -19.53
N GLY A 46 -20.51 -18.68 -19.07
CA GLY A 46 -20.88 -19.78 -18.17
C GLY A 46 -20.41 -19.61 -16.73
N LEU A 47 -19.96 -18.41 -16.35
CA LEU A 47 -19.49 -18.06 -15.00
C LEU A 47 -20.66 -17.57 -14.14
N SER A 48 -20.57 -17.82 -12.84
CA SER A 48 -21.46 -17.19 -11.85
C SER A 48 -21.12 -15.71 -11.65
N GLU A 49 -22.06 -14.92 -11.15
CA GLU A 49 -21.83 -13.50 -10.82
C GLU A 49 -20.65 -13.31 -9.85
N ALA A 50 -20.52 -14.17 -8.85
CA ALA A 50 -19.37 -14.16 -7.94
C ALA A 50 -18.04 -14.43 -8.67
N ALA A 51 -18.02 -15.36 -9.64
CA ALA A 51 -16.82 -15.62 -10.44
C ALA A 51 -16.49 -14.46 -11.35
N ILE A 52 -17.49 -13.82 -11.99
CA ILE A 52 -17.29 -12.60 -12.80
C ILE A 52 -16.76 -11.47 -11.93
N THR A 53 -17.30 -11.30 -10.74
CA THR A 53 -16.83 -10.30 -9.77
C THR A 53 -15.40 -10.59 -9.35
N GLY A 54 -15.08 -11.85 -9.03
CA GLY A 54 -13.72 -12.27 -8.68
C GLY A 54 -12.72 -12.01 -9.81
N VAL A 55 -13.09 -12.32 -11.07
CA VAL A 55 -12.29 -12.00 -12.25
C VAL A 55 -12.10 -10.50 -12.40
N THR A 56 -13.16 -9.72 -12.30
CA THR A 56 -13.13 -8.26 -12.49
C THR A 56 -12.29 -7.56 -11.43
N LEU A 57 -12.48 -7.92 -10.16
CA LEU A 57 -11.70 -7.36 -9.06
C LEU A 57 -10.24 -7.84 -9.10
N GLY A 58 -10.01 -9.14 -9.35
CA GLY A 58 -8.68 -9.73 -9.40
C GLY A 58 -7.84 -9.22 -10.57
N ALA A 59 -8.45 -9.04 -11.74
CA ALA A 59 -7.77 -8.48 -12.91
C ALA A 59 -7.14 -7.10 -12.64
N PHE A 60 -7.74 -6.29 -11.77
CA PHE A 60 -7.14 -5.03 -11.32
C PHE A 60 -5.76 -5.24 -10.70
N GLY A 61 -5.62 -6.18 -9.76
CA GLY A 61 -4.34 -6.42 -9.08
C GLY A 61 -3.25 -6.88 -10.05
N ILE A 62 -3.60 -7.74 -11.01
CA ILE A 62 -2.67 -8.22 -12.04
C ILE A 62 -2.22 -7.08 -12.94
N ILE A 63 -3.15 -6.36 -13.54
CA ILE A 63 -2.84 -5.27 -14.48
C ILE A 63 -2.08 -4.14 -13.77
N ASN A 64 -2.50 -3.77 -12.56
CA ASN A 64 -1.80 -2.77 -11.77
C ASN A 64 -0.33 -3.18 -11.53
N SER A 65 -0.08 -4.43 -11.15
CA SER A 65 1.27 -4.94 -10.91
C SER A 65 2.12 -4.99 -12.18
N VAL A 66 1.54 -5.34 -13.33
CA VAL A 66 2.25 -5.40 -14.61
C VAL A 66 2.54 -4.00 -15.16
N VAL A 67 1.62 -3.06 -15.00
CA VAL A 67 1.77 -1.70 -15.55
C VAL A 67 2.72 -0.83 -14.72
N GLN A 68 2.84 -1.06 -13.41
CA GLN A 68 3.69 -0.25 -12.53
C GLN A 68 5.16 -0.13 -13.00
N PRO A 69 5.90 -1.21 -13.33
CA PRO A 69 7.27 -1.09 -13.82
C PRO A 69 7.37 -0.28 -15.13
N PHE A 70 6.39 -0.48 -16.03
CA PHE A 70 6.33 0.25 -17.28
C PHE A 70 6.03 1.74 -17.06
N ALA A 71 5.07 2.06 -16.19
CA ALA A 71 4.75 3.42 -15.81
C ALA A 71 5.95 4.13 -15.15
N GLY A 72 6.72 3.41 -14.31
CA GLY A 72 7.94 3.91 -13.71
C GLY A 72 9.00 4.25 -14.76
N TRP A 73 9.33 3.30 -15.61
CA TRP A 73 10.30 3.52 -16.69
C TRP A 73 9.92 4.71 -17.60
N LEU A 74 8.63 4.82 -17.97
CA LEU A 74 8.15 5.90 -18.81
C LEU A 74 8.23 7.26 -18.10
N SER A 75 7.87 7.31 -16.82
CA SER A 75 7.94 8.50 -15.98
C SER A 75 9.39 8.96 -15.75
N ASP A 76 10.33 8.01 -15.53
CA ASP A 76 11.75 8.28 -15.39
C ASP A 76 12.34 8.87 -16.66
N ARG A 77 12.03 8.24 -17.82
CA ARG A 77 12.53 8.69 -19.12
C ARG A 77 11.99 10.06 -19.52
N ALA A 78 10.75 10.37 -19.15
CA ALA A 78 10.14 11.65 -19.47
C ALA A 78 10.58 12.79 -18.53
N GLY A 79 11.11 12.48 -17.33
CA GLY A 79 11.47 13.46 -16.33
C GLY A 79 10.28 14.30 -15.83
N LYS A 80 9.06 13.77 -15.87
CA LYS A 80 7.81 14.52 -15.60
C LYS A 80 6.87 13.74 -14.68
N ARG A 81 7.19 13.64 -13.40
CA ARG A 81 6.39 12.89 -12.43
C ARG A 81 4.95 13.39 -12.33
N LYS A 82 4.78 14.70 -12.21
CA LYS A 82 3.47 15.38 -12.13
C LYS A 82 2.55 15.00 -13.29
N ALA A 83 3.06 15.00 -14.52
CA ALA A 83 2.26 14.70 -15.71
C ALA A 83 1.67 13.28 -15.65
N PHE A 84 2.44 12.29 -15.19
CA PHE A 84 1.99 10.91 -15.04
C PHE A 84 0.98 10.74 -13.90
N ILE A 85 1.17 11.44 -12.77
CA ILE A 85 0.18 11.47 -11.68
C ILE A 85 -1.16 12.04 -12.20
N LEU A 86 -1.11 13.16 -12.92
CA LEU A 86 -2.31 13.78 -13.49
C LEU A 86 -2.99 12.87 -14.53
N LEU A 87 -2.22 12.26 -15.42
CA LEU A 87 -2.73 11.26 -16.36
C LEU A 87 -3.47 10.14 -15.66
N GLY A 88 -2.85 9.56 -14.63
CA GLY A 88 -3.45 8.48 -13.84
C GLY A 88 -4.74 8.90 -13.14
N LEU A 89 -4.78 10.09 -12.51
CA LEU A 89 -5.97 10.61 -11.81
C LEU A 89 -7.10 10.97 -12.80
N VAL A 90 -6.78 11.51 -13.97
CA VAL A 90 -7.77 11.80 -15.03
C VAL A 90 -8.36 10.50 -15.58
N ILE A 91 -7.51 9.51 -15.90
CA ILE A 91 -7.98 8.17 -16.30
C ILE A 91 -8.89 7.60 -15.22
N LEU A 92 -8.47 7.63 -13.95
CA LEU A 92 -9.27 7.15 -12.81
C LEU A 92 -10.63 7.84 -12.75
N GLY A 93 -10.67 9.17 -12.86
CA GLY A 93 -11.91 9.95 -12.81
C GLY A 93 -12.86 9.61 -13.96
N VAL A 94 -12.36 9.63 -15.20
CA VAL A 94 -13.15 9.33 -16.42
C VAL A 94 -13.68 7.90 -16.39
N VAL A 95 -12.83 6.95 -16.04
CA VAL A 95 -13.18 5.53 -16.03
C VAL A 95 -14.16 5.22 -14.90
N THR A 96 -13.98 5.81 -13.72
CA THR A 96 -14.92 5.66 -12.60
C THR A 96 -16.28 6.28 -12.92
N PHE A 97 -16.31 7.42 -13.60
CA PHE A 97 -17.54 8.03 -14.10
C PHE A 97 -18.25 7.13 -15.13
N ALA A 98 -17.49 6.47 -15.99
CA ALA A 98 -18.04 5.59 -17.03
C ALA A 98 -18.76 4.36 -16.47
N TYR A 99 -18.44 3.89 -15.25
CA TYR A 99 -19.15 2.75 -14.63
C TYR A 99 -20.67 2.93 -14.57
N ALA A 100 -21.14 4.18 -14.39
CA ALA A 100 -22.56 4.48 -14.31
C ALA A 100 -23.37 4.11 -15.58
N TRP A 101 -22.70 4.00 -16.73
CA TRP A 101 -23.36 3.66 -18.01
C TRP A 101 -23.00 2.27 -18.53
N VAL A 102 -22.15 1.57 -17.84
CA VAL A 102 -21.68 0.24 -18.29
C VAL A 102 -22.59 -0.84 -17.73
N THR A 103 -23.33 -1.50 -18.63
CA THR A 103 -24.33 -2.53 -18.30
C THR A 103 -23.94 -3.94 -18.77
N SER A 104 -22.71 -4.14 -19.30
CA SER A 104 -22.24 -5.46 -19.72
C SER A 104 -21.01 -5.91 -18.96
N TYR A 105 -20.91 -7.22 -18.68
CA TYR A 105 -19.76 -7.81 -17.95
C TYR A 105 -18.42 -7.54 -18.63
N ALA A 106 -18.37 -7.66 -19.96
CA ALA A 106 -17.13 -7.39 -20.71
C ALA A 106 -16.71 -5.92 -20.62
N ALA A 107 -17.67 -4.99 -20.66
CA ALA A 107 -17.37 -3.56 -20.56
C ALA A 107 -16.93 -3.20 -19.13
N ILE A 108 -17.54 -3.76 -18.08
CA ILE A 108 -17.09 -3.59 -16.69
C ILE A 108 -15.63 -4.06 -16.54
N LEU A 109 -15.31 -5.24 -17.07
CA LEU A 109 -13.92 -5.72 -17.06
C LEU A 109 -12.98 -4.75 -17.80
N GLY A 110 -13.35 -4.28 -19.00
CA GLY A 110 -12.56 -3.32 -19.76
C GLY A 110 -12.30 -2.02 -19.00
N VAL A 111 -13.34 -1.45 -18.39
CA VAL A 111 -13.26 -0.26 -17.54
C VAL A 111 -12.34 -0.52 -16.34
N ARG A 112 -12.44 -1.71 -15.71
CA ARG A 112 -11.58 -2.09 -14.57
C ARG A 112 -10.10 -2.21 -14.94
N LEU A 113 -9.78 -2.75 -16.12
CA LEU A 113 -8.41 -2.84 -16.62
C LEU A 113 -7.81 -1.45 -16.88
N LEU A 114 -8.57 -0.55 -17.50
CA LEU A 114 -8.16 0.84 -17.71
C LEU A 114 -7.94 1.58 -16.36
N GLN A 115 -8.83 1.35 -15.40
CA GLN A 115 -8.67 1.91 -14.05
C GLN A 115 -7.38 1.43 -13.39
N ALA A 116 -7.07 0.13 -13.48
CA ALA A 116 -5.85 -0.45 -12.93
C ALA A 116 -4.59 0.20 -13.52
N ALA A 117 -4.60 0.45 -14.83
CA ALA A 117 -3.50 1.15 -15.51
C ALA A 117 -3.38 2.61 -15.01
N GLY A 118 -4.48 3.34 -14.92
CA GLY A 118 -4.49 4.72 -14.39
C GLY A 118 -3.92 4.80 -12.97
N VAL A 119 -4.36 3.89 -12.09
CA VAL A 119 -3.86 3.82 -10.70
C VAL A 119 -2.37 3.50 -10.66
N ALA A 120 -1.85 2.64 -11.54
CA ALA A 120 -0.43 2.34 -11.62
C ALA A 120 0.42 3.60 -11.90
N PHE A 121 0.00 4.46 -12.82
CA PHE A 121 0.66 5.75 -13.08
C PHE A 121 0.65 6.67 -11.87
N THR A 122 -0.49 6.78 -11.19
CA THR A 122 -0.62 7.59 -9.97
C THR A 122 0.29 7.11 -8.85
N ILE A 123 0.32 5.79 -8.60
CA ILE A 123 1.15 5.19 -7.53
C ILE A 123 2.61 5.48 -7.77
N VAL A 124 3.13 5.09 -8.92
CA VAL A 124 4.57 5.17 -9.22
C VAL A 124 5.03 6.62 -9.24
N GLY A 125 4.30 7.50 -9.95
CA GLY A 125 4.63 8.91 -10.02
C GLY A 125 4.62 9.60 -8.66
N SER A 126 3.61 9.32 -7.81
CA SER A 126 3.52 9.96 -6.50
C SER A 126 4.53 9.44 -5.48
N VAL A 127 4.83 8.13 -5.47
CA VAL A 127 5.86 7.55 -4.60
C VAL A 127 7.25 8.12 -4.96
N ALA A 128 7.59 8.15 -6.25
CA ALA A 128 8.83 8.74 -6.74
C ALA A 128 8.95 10.21 -6.34
N LEU A 129 7.89 11.00 -6.59
CA LEU A 129 7.90 12.43 -6.30
C LEU A 129 7.99 12.73 -4.79
N VAL A 130 7.32 11.96 -3.93
CA VAL A 130 7.46 12.09 -2.47
C VAL A 130 8.90 11.77 -2.04
N SER A 131 9.53 10.77 -2.63
CA SER A 131 10.93 10.42 -2.36
C SER A 131 11.88 11.55 -2.77
N GLU A 132 11.71 12.09 -3.97
CA GLU A 132 12.53 13.18 -4.54
C GLU A 132 12.37 14.52 -3.79
N LEU A 133 11.15 14.82 -3.32
CA LEU A 133 10.87 16.03 -2.53
C LEU A 133 11.31 15.92 -1.06
N SER A 134 11.74 14.75 -0.61
CA SER A 134 12.08 14.49 0.78
C SER A 134 13.59 14.55 1.00
N PRO A 135 14.09 15.35 1.97
CA PRO A 135 15.49 15.29 2.37
C PRO A 135 15.84 13.89 2.93
N PRO A 136 17.08 13.42 2.80
CA PRO A 136 17.48 12.07 3.23
C PRO A 136 17.03 11.72 4.65
N GLU A 137 17.23 12.64 5.62
CA GLU A 137 16.91 12.44 7.03
C GLU A 137 15.39 12.44 7.32
N GLY A 138 14.58 12.98 6.39
CA GLY A 138 13.11 13.09 6.52
C GLY A 138 12.32 12.16 5.63
N ARG A 139 12.96 11.39 4.74
CA ARG A 139 12.30 10.57 3.71
C ARG A 139 11.33 9.54 4.31
N GLY A 140 11.77 8.82 5.33
CA GLY A 140 10.92 7.83 6.01
C GLY A 140 9.68 8.45 6.64
N ARG A 141 9.82 9.62 7.29
CA ARG A 141 8.67 10.35 7.88
C ARG A 141 7.67 10.79 6.81
N ASN A 142 8.15 11.36 5.71
CA ASN A 142 7.32 11.88 4.64
C ASN A 142 6.58 10.74 3.91
N MET A 143 7.27 9.62 3.66
CA MET A 143 6.64 8.40 3.13
C MET A 143 5.61 7.82 4.11
N GLY A 144 5.87 7.86 5.42
CA GLY A 144 4.92 7.46 6.46
C GLY A 144 3.65 8.31 6.42
N VAL A 145 3.77 9.64 6.32
CA VAL A 145 2.62 10.55 6.18
C VAL A 145 1.84 10.25 4.90
N TYR A 146 2.51 10.15 3.76
CA TYR A 146 1.89 9.80 2.48
C TYR A 146 1.12 8.47 2.55
N ASN A 147 1.73 7.44 3.14
CA ASN A 147 1.09 6.13 3.30
C ASN A 147 -0.08 6.15 4.29
N SER A 148 -0.04 6.99 5.32
CA SER A 148 -1.16 7.17 6.26
C SER A 148 -2.40 7.73 5.56
N PHE A 149 -2.25 8.69 4.65
CA PHE A 149 -3.34 9.18 3.81
C PHE A 149 -3.94 8.06 2.95
N ARG A 150 -3.08 7.22 2.35
CA ARG A 150 -3.54 6.06 1.57
C ARG A 150 -4.36 5.08 2.40
N LEU A 151 -3.87 4.72 3.59
CA LEU A 151 -4.56 3.77 4.48
C LEU A 151 -5.87 4.34 4.98
N PHE A 152 -5.92 5.62 5.32
CA PHE A 152 -7.15 6.30 5.70
C PHE A 152 -8.18 6.27 4.57
N GLY A 153 -7.78 6.58 3.34
CA GLY A 153 -8.65 6.49 2.17
C GLY A 153 -9.13 5.06 1.91
N PHE A 154 -8.24 4.08 2.05
CA PHE A 154 -8.57 2.68 1.84
C PHE A 154 -9.56 2.13 2.88
N GLY A 155 -9.48 2.61 4.13
CA GLY A 155 -10.42 2.24 5.19
C GLY A 155 -11.76 2.96 5.11
N THR A 156 -11.79 4.24 4.69
CA THR A 156 -13.01 5.04 4.62
C THR A 156 -13.81 4.87 3.33
N GLY A 157 -13.14 4.46 2.23
CA GLY A 157 -13.78 4.26 0.93
C GLY A 157 -14.96 3.29 0.97
N PRO A 158 -14.80 2.06 1.49
CA PRO A 158 -15.90 1.11 1.62
C PRO A 158 -17.05 1.63 2.49
N LEU A 159 -16.75 2.34 3.59
CA LEU A 159 -17.80 2.94 4.44
C LEU A 159 -18.62 3.98 3.69
N ALA A 160 -17.97 4.86 2.93
CA ALA A 160 -18.67 5.83 2.09
C ALA A 160 -19.49 5.13 1.00
N ALA A 161 -18.93 4.08 0.40
CA ALA A 161 -19.59 3.26 -0.61
C ALA A 161 -20.87 2.59 -0.08
N GLY A 162 -20.73 1.85 1.02
CA GLY A 162 -21.85 1.14 1.65
C GLY A 162 -22.97 2.10 2.03
N PHE A 163 -22.61 3.24 2.65
CA PHE A 163 -23.57 4.27 3.03
C PHE A 163 -24.31 4.85 1.81
N VAL A 164 -23.60 5.23 0.76
CA VAL A 164 -24.20 5.81 -0.44
C VAL A 164 -25.10 4.81 -1.17
N VAL A 165 -24.69 3.55 -1.28
CA VAL A 165 -25.49 2.53 -1.97
C VAL A 165 -26.73 2.17 -1.16
N GLU A 166 -26.63 2.02 0.16
CA GLU A 166 -27.75 1.59 1.03
C GLU A 166 -28.85 2.65 1.15
N HIS A 167 -28.49 3.96 1.11
CA HIS A 167 -29.45 5.05 1.26
C HIS A 167 -30.00 5.58 -0.08
N GLY A 168 -29.57 5.04 -1.21
CA GLY A 168 -30.19 5.34 -2.50
C GLY A 168 -31.57 4.70 -2.67
N PRO A 169 -32.38 5.13 -3.63
CA PRO A 169 -32.13 6.15 -4.64
C PRO A 169 -32.20 7.60 -4.10
N TYR A 170 -31.49 8.50 -4.74
CA TYR A 170 -31.50 9.93 -4.44
C TYR A 170 -32.34 10.68 -5.48
N VAL A 171 -32.86 11.86 -5.09
CA VAL A 171 -33.55 12.75 -6.01
C VAL A 171 -32.74 14.04 -6.14
N LEU A 172 -32.25 14.30 -7.34
CA LEU A 172 -31.52 15.53 -7.64
C LEU A 172 -32.46 16.73 -7.81
N PRO A 173 -31.98 17.99 -7.67
CA PRO A 173 -32.73 19.17 -8.01
C PRO A 173 -33.27 19.07 -9.45
N GLY A 174 -34.58 19.25 -9.61
CA GLY A 174 -35.28 19.00 -10.88
C GLY A 174 -36.01 17.66 -10.98
N GLY A 175 -36.01 16.83 -9.90
CA GLY A 175 -36.79 15.58 -9.83
C GLY A 175 -36.13 14.39 -10.57
N LEU A 176 -34.86 14.49 -10.95
CA LEU A 176 -34.13 13.42 -11.64
C LEU A 176 -33.74 12.36 -10.60
N PRO A 177 -34.16 11.08 -10.80
CA PRO A 177 -33.77 10.00 -9.93
C PRO A 177 -32.29 9.61 -10.17
N LEU A 178 -31.55 9.36 -9.11
CA LEU A 178 -30.16 8.91 -9.13
C LEU A 178 -30.07 7.64 -8.27
N SER A 179 -29.72 6.51 -8.87
CA SER A 179 -29.53 5.27 -8.12
C SER A 179 -28.35 5.40 -7.12
N GLY A 180 -28.36 4.57 -6.07
CA GLY A 180 -27.24 4.52 -5.12
C GLY A 180 -25.91 4.18 -5.81
N PHE A 181 -25.93 3.33 -6.84
CA PHE A 181 -24.73 2.99 -7.62
C PHE A 181 -24.21 4.16 -8.44
N GLU A 182 -25.08 4.87 -9.17
CA GLU A 182 -24.69 6.07 -9.92
C GLU A 182 -24.13 7.16 -9.01
N ALA A 183 -24.81 7.43 -7.88
CA ALA A 183 -24.33 8.39 -6.88
C ALA A 183 -22.93 8.02 -6.38
N ALA A 184 -22.73 6.75 -6.17
CA ALA A 184 -21.49 6.17 -5.74
C ALA A 184 -20.37 6.38 -6.77
N PHE A 185 -20.59 6.03 -8.05
CA PHE A 185 -19.61 6.20 -9.12
C PHE A 185 -19.29 7.68 -9.38
N TYR A 186 -20.31 8.55 -9.39
CA TYR A 186 -20.10 9.99 -9.60
C TYR A 186 -19.35 10.63 -8.44
N GLY A 187 -19.63 10.23 -7.19
CA GLY A 187 -18.91 10.70 -6.01
C GLY A 187 -17.42 10.32 -6.03
N ALA A 188 -17.12 9.07 -6.38
CA ALA A 188 -15.75 8.59 -6.52
C ALA A 188 -15.00 9.27 -7.69
N ALA A 189 -15.68 9.47 -8.83
CA ALA A 189 -15.11 10.19 -9.98
C ALA A 189 -14.81 11.66 -9.63
N LEU A 190 -15.73 12.34 -8.92
CA LEU A 190 -15.54 13.70 -8.46
C LEU A 190 -14.32 13.80 -7.53
N ALA A 191 -14.16 12.87 -6.59
CA ALA A 191 -12.99 12.82 -5.72
C ALA A 191 -11.68 12.68 -6.51
N ALA A 192 -11.65 11.86 -7.56
CA ALA A 192 -10.49 11.72 -8.44
C ALA A 192 -10.18 13.01 -9.21
N PHE A 193 -11.18 13.69 -9.76
CA PHE A 193 -11.00 14.98 -10.45
C PHE A 193 -10.57 16.11 -9.52
N LEU A 194 -11.13 16.18 -8.30
CA LEU A 194 -10.69 17.14 -7.29
C LEU A 194 -9.23 16.89 -6.89
N SER A 195 -8.81 15.63 -6.79
CA SER A 195 -7.42 15.28 -6.56
C SER A 195 -6.52 15.66 -7.71
N ALA A 196 -6.95 15.45 -8.95
CA ALA A 196 -6.21 15.90 -10.13
C ALA A 196 -6.04 17.43 -10.12
N ALA A 197 -7.10 18.17 -9.81
CA ALA A 197 -7.04 19.64 -9.70
C ALA A 197 -6.07 20.08 -8.59
N LEU A 198 -6.11 19.43 -7.42
CA LEU A 198 -5.22 19.70 -6.29
C LEU A 198 -3.74 19.48 -6.67
N VAL A 199 -3.43 18.35 -7.32
CA VAL A 199 -2.08 18.05 -7.80
C VAL A 199 -1.66 19.05 -8.87
N ALA A 200 -2.54 19.39 -9.83
CA ALA A 200 -2.24 20.37 -10.87
C ALA A 200 -1.83 21.73 -10.28
N TRP A 201 -2.50 22.14 -9.23
CA TRP A 201 -2.33 23.46 -8.62
C TRP A 201 -1.18 23.52 -7.60
N LEU A 202 -1.00 22.50 -6.75
CA LEU A 202 -0.07 22.54 -5.60
C LEU A 202 1.25 21.83 -5.82
N VAL A 203 1.32 20.92 -6.79
CA VAL A 203 2.50 20.07 -7.00
C VAL A 203 3.28 20.56 -8.22
N SER A 204 4.61 20.61 -8.08
CA SER A 204 5.55 20.88 -9.18
C SER A 204 6.65 19.82 -9.15
N ASP A 205 7.12 19.42 -10.34
CA ASP A 205 8.29 18.57 -10.45
C ASP A 205 9.54 19.30 -9.92
N PRO A 206 10.50 18.62 -9.28
CA PRO A 206 11.82 19.19 -8.99
C PRO A 206 12.62 19.44 -10.28
N GLU A 207 13.59 20.35 -10.21
CA GLU A 207 14.39 20.75 -11.39
C GLU A 207 15.34 19.65 -11.86
N ASP A 208 15.84 18.82 -10.92
CA ASP A 208 16.77 17.72 -11.19
C ASP A 208 16.11 16.37 -10.84
N ILE A 209 15.48 15.72 -11.81
CA ILE A 209 14.98 14.35 -11.69
C ILE A 209 16.08 13.40 -12.17
N GLN A 210 16.66 12.63 -11.23
CA GLN A 210 17.61 11.57 -11.58
C GLN A 210 16.84 10.27 -11.89
N PRO A 211 17.04 9.67 -13.08
CA PRO A 211 16.49 8.35 -13.38
C PRO A 211 17.03 7.31 -12.39
N SER A 212 16.15 6.52 -11.83
CA SER A 212 16.56 5.38 -11.00
C SER A 212 17.13 4.28 -11.92
N GLU A 213 18.36 3.85 -11.69
CA GLU A 213 18.99 2.72 -12.39
C GLU A 213 18.61 1.36 -11.77
N GLU A 214 17.77 1.34 -10.76
CA GLU A 214 17.37 0.12 -10.06
C GLU A 214 16.60 -0.82 -10.98
N ARG A 215 17.22 -1.95 -11.32
CA ARG A 215 16.58 -3.06 -12.03
C ARG A 215 15.94 -3.98 -11.00
N LEU A 216 14.72 -4.42 -11.26
CA LEU A 216 14.06 -5.50 -10.51
C LEU A 216 14.92 -6.78 -10.62
N ALA A 217 15.74 -7.03 -9.63
CA ALA A 217 16.50 -8.27 -9.51
C ALA A 217 15.71 -9.25 -8.62
N LEU A 218 14.87 -10.08 -9.24
CA LEU A 218 14.16 -11.14 -8.53
C LEU A 218 15.04 -12.37 -8.42
N LYS A 219 15.62 -12.61 -7.25
CA LYS A 219 16.34 -13.84 -6.93
C LYS A 219 15.35 -14.85 -6.35
N ILE A 220 15.16 -15.98 -7.05
CA ILE A 220 14.19 -17.01 -6.65
C ILE A 220 14.86 -18.09 -5.81
N ARG A 221 16.08 -18.51 -6.18
CA ARG A 221 16.80 -19.57 -5.51
C ARG A 221 17.75 -19.03 -4.46
N ALA A 222 17.83 -19.73 -3.33
CA ALA A 222 18.85 -19.46 -2.32
C ALA A 222 20.25 -19.86 -2.83
N ASP A 223 21.28 -19.10 -2.44
CA ASP A 223 22.68 -19.49 -2.62
C ASP A 223 23.18 -20.39 -1.49
N GLU A 224 22.41 -20.49 -0.39
CA GLU A 224 22.78 -21.25 0.80
C GLU A 224 22.45 -22.74 0.65
N PRO A 225 23.37 -23.63 1.05
CA PRO A 225 23.12 -25.07 1.06
C PRO A 225 22.00 -25.42 2.04
N GLY A 226 20.97 -26.12 1.56
CA GLY A 226 19.83 -26.56 2.38
C GLY A 226 18.59 -25.69 2.31
N LYS A 227 18.65 -24.53 1.66
CA LYS A 227 17.48 -23.68 1.35
C LYS A 227 17.12 -23.80 -0.13
N LEU A 228 15.83 -23.87 -0.43
CA LEU A 228 15.32 -23.94 -1.80
C LEU A 228 15.08 -22.56 -2.40
N PHE A 229 14.60 -21.61 -1.57
CA PHE A 229 14.19 -20.28 -1.99
C PHE A 229 14.96 -19.18 -1.25
N ASP A 230 15.21 -18.11 -1.96
CA ASP A 230 15.72 -16.87 -1.39
C ASP A 230 14.78 -16.38 -0.27
N PRO A 231 15.29 -15.90 0.88
CA PRO A 231 14.46 -15.45 2.01
C PRO A 231 13.49 -14.32 1.63
N ILE A 232 13.90 -13.37 0.77
CA ILE A 232 13.04 -12.25 0.34
C ILE A 232 11.93 -12.77 -0.57
N PHE A 233 12.24 -13.73 -1.45
CA PHE A 233 11.22 -14.40 -2.26
C PHE A 233 10.24 -15.18 -1.38
N ALA A 234 10.69 -15.90 -0.36
CA ALA A 234 9.84 -16.62 0.59
C ALA A 234 8.91 -15.66 1.37
N LEU A 235 9.42 -14.51 1.80
CA LEU A 235 8.61 -13.44 2.42
C LEU A 235 7.60 -12.85 1.45
N GLY A 236 7.97 -12.68 0.17
CA GLY A 236 7.08 -12.25 -0.90
C GLY A 236 5.90 -13.22 -1.07
N VAL A 237 6.18 -14.54 -1.18
CA VAL A 237 5.13 -15.58 -1.30
C VAL A 237 4.25 -15.64 -0.06
N ALA A 238 4.80 -15.50 1.14
CA ALA A 238 4.02 -15.44 2.38
C ALA A 238 3.09 -14.20 2.38
N SER A 239 3.59 -13.05 1.93
CA SER A 239 2.79 -11.82 1.77
C SER A 239 1.68 -11.99 0.74
N LEU A 240 1.94 -12.71 -0.36
CA LEU A 240 0.95 -13.07 -1.37
C LEU A 240 -0.18 -13.91 -0.76
N PHE A 241 0.14 -14.95 0.01
CA PHE A 241 -0.86 -15.82 0.62
C PHE A 241 -1.64 -15.11 1.73
N MET A 242 -0.99 -14.28 2.53
CA MET A 242 -1.68 -13.43 3.49
C MET A 242 -2.67 -12.49 2.80
N ALA A 243 -2.26 -11.80 1.74
CA ALA A 243 -3.13 -10.90 0.99
C ALA A 243 -4.29 -11.63 0.33
N SER A 244 -4.08 -12.90 -0.12
CA SER A 244 -5.14 -13.73 -0.63
C SER A 244 -6.22 -14.01 0.41
N CYS A 245 -5.83 -14.33 1.66
CA CYS A 245 -6.78 -14.54 2.75
C CYS A 245 -7.62 -13.28 3.07
N ILE A 246 -7.01 -12.10 2.95
CA ILE A 246 -7.68 -10.82 3.22
C ILE A 246 -8.75 -10.52 2.16
N ALA A 247 -8.49 -10.88 0.91
CA ALA A 247 -9.30 -10.50 -0.23
C ALA A 247 -10.48 -11.45 -0.54
N LEU A 248 -10.64 -12.54 0.21
CA LEU A 248 -11.67 -13.56 -0.06
C LEU A 248 -13.12 -13.04 0.01
N LEU A 249 -13.41 -12.08 0.91
CA LEU A 249 -14.79 -11.62 1.12
C LEU A 249 -15.33 -10.75 0.00
N SER A 250 -14.48 -9.95 -0.66
CA SER A 250 -14.94 -8.92 -1.59
C SER A 250 -15.80 -9.45 -2.75
N PRO A 251 -15.43 -10.54 -3.46
CA PRO A 251 -16.23 -11.01 -4.61
C PRO A 251 -17.56 -11.64 -4.22
N ILE A 252 -17.69 -12.09 -2.98
CA ILE A 252 -18.86 -12.81 -2.46
C ILE A 252 -19.70 -11.94 -1.53
N GLU A 253 -19.51 -10.62 -1.54
CA GLU A 253 -20.26 -9.68 -0.70
C GLU A 253 -21.79 -9.89 -0.73
N PRO A 254 -22.45 -10.02 -1.90
CA PRO A 254 -23.90 -10.25 -1.93
C PRO A 254 -24.32 -11.52 -1.17
N ILE A 255 -23.53 -12.58 -1.28
CA ILE A 255 -23.77 -13.87 -0.61
C ILE A 255 -23.53 -13.74 0.91
N VAL A 256 -22.52 -12.96 1.32
CA VAL A 256 -22.27 -12.66 2.74
C VAL A 256 -23.42 -11.86 3.32
N ASN A 257 -23.88 -10.82 2.62
CA ASN A 257 -24.98 -9.98 3.05
C ASN A 257 -26.29 -10.76 3.20
N GLU A 258 -26.61 -11.63 2.24
CA GLU A 258 -27.77 -12.52 2.30
C GLU A 258 -27.65 -13.51 3.47
N ARG A 259 -26.49 -14.17 3.63
CA ARG A 259 -26.26 -15.18 4.67
C ARG A 259 -26.37 -14.61 6.08
N LEU A 260 -25.84 -13.39 6.31
CA LEU A 260 -25.80 -12.75 7.62
C LEU A 260 -27.01 -11.85 7.88
N GLY A 261 -27.92 -11.68 6.88
CA GLY A 261 -29.08 -10.80 7.00
C GLY A 261 -28.69 -9.33 7.20
N GLN A 262 -27.66 -8.86 6.48
CA GLN A 262 -27.10 -7.52 6.62
C GLN A 262 -27.11 -6.73 5.29
N GLY A 263 -26.91 -5.40 5.40
CA GLY A 263 -26.78 -4.53 4.25
C GLY A 263 -25.31 -4.14 3.93
N PRO A 264 -25.10 -3.38 2.86
CA PRO A 264 -23.79 -2.90 2.41
C PRO A 264 -22.99 -2.14 3.46
N VAL A 265 -23.67 -1.39 4.33
CA VAL A 265 -23.01 -0.63 5.42
C VAL A 265 -22.31 -1.56 6.40
N LEU A 266 -22.96 -2.65 6.84
CA LEU A 266 -22.33 -3.59 7.77
C LEU A 266 -21.17 -4.33 7.13
N PHE A 267 -21.26 -4.74 5.85
CA PHE A 267 -20.12 -5.28 5.13
C PHE A 267 -18.95 -4.29 5.06
N ALA A 268 -19.23 -3.02 4.82
CA ALA A 268 -18.22 -1.97 4.84
C ALA A 268 -17.57 -1.79 6.23
N VAL A 269 -18.36 -1.93 7.31
CA VAL A 269 -17.86 -1.92 8.70
C VAL A 269 -16.94 -3.12 8.95
N GLU A 270 -17.26 -4.31 8.44
CA GLU A 270 -16.39 -5.50 8.52
C GLU A 270 -15.04 -5.25 7.86
N PHE A 271 -15.05 -4.60 6.69
CA PHE A 271 -13.83 -4.22 5.98
C PHE A 271 -13.03 -3.17 6.74
N ALA A 272 -13.71 -2.13 7.24
CA ALA A 272 -13.10 -1.07 8.04
C ALA A 272 -12.54 -1.59 9.38
N ALA A 273 -13.19 -2.58 10.01
CA ALA A 273 -12.72 -3.23 11.22
C ALA A 273 -11.36 -3.92 10.99
N PHE A 274 -11.22 -4.64 9.88
CA PHE A 274 -9.94 -5.24 9.47
C PHE A 274 -8.85 -4.18 9.29
N ILE A 275 -9.08 -3.17 8.44
CA ILE A 275 -8.10 -2.13 8.14
C ILE A 275 -7.77 -1.30 9.39
N GLY A 276 -8.80 -0.91 10.15
CA GLY A 276 -8.64 -0.11 11.37
C GLY A 276 -7.77 -0.81 12.40
N THR A 277 -8.00 -2.10 12.64
CA THR A 277 -7.18 -2.89 13.57
C THR A 277 -5.76 -3.06 13.05
N GLN A 278 -5.59 -3.37 11.77
CA GLN A 278 -4.27 -3.49 11.16
C GLN A 278 -3.47 -2.19 11.33
N VAL A 279 -4.07 -1.04 10.97
CA VAL A 279 -3.41 0.26 11.05
C VAL A 279 -3.09 0.65 12.49
N ALA A 280 -4.02 0.44 13.43
CA ALA A 280 -3.84 0.78 14.83
C ALA A 280 -2.74 -0.04 15.51
N LEU A 281 -2.67 -1.34 15.22
CA LEU A 281 -1.73 -2.25 15.86
C LEU A 281 -0.38 -2.35 15.15
N GLN A 282 -0.31 -2.00 13.87
CA GLN A 282 0.92 -2.14 13.07
C GLN A 282 2.16 -1.45 13.67
N PRO A 283 2.10 -0.20 14.17
CA PRO A 283 3.26 0.44 14.80
C PRO A 283 3.69 -0.21 16.10
N PHE A 284 2.74 -0.72 16.87
CA PHE A 284 3.01 -1.39 18.14
C PHE A 284 3.63 -2.78 17.91
N LEU A 285 3.00 -3.57 17.04
CA LEU A 285 3.48 -4.93 16.73
C LEU A 285 4.80 -4.89 15.95
N GLY A 286 5.03 -3.86 15.13
CA GLY A 286 6.31 -3.63 14.48
C GLY A 286 7.45 -3.46 15.49
N ARG A 287 7.30 -2.56 16.47
CA ARG A 287 8.31 -2.37 17.53
C ARG A 287 8.53 -3.64 18.34
N LEU A 288 7.45 -4.33 18.68
CA LEU A 288 7.53 -5.58 19.44
C LEU A 288 8.28 -6.67 18.64
N SER A 289 8.11 -6.69 17.32
CA SER A 289 8.84 -7.60 16.44
C SER A 289 10.34 -7.30 16.36
N ASP A 290 10.74 -6.03 16.49
CA ASP A 290 12.16 -5.65 16.55
C ASP A 290 12.83 -6.11 17.85
N GLU A 291 12.07 -6.22 18.97
CA GLU A 291 12.58 -6.66 20.26
C GLU A 291 12.63 -8.20 20.39
N TYR A 292 11.61 -8.90 19.91
CA TYR A 292 11.41 -10.34 20.13
C TYR A 292 11.75 -11.22 18.91
N GLY A 293 12.14 -10.62 17.78
CA GLY A 293 12.51 -11.31 16.54
C GLY A 293 11.41 -11.26 15.48
N ARG A 294 11.74 -10.70 14.31
CA ARG A 294 10.79 -10.45 13.22
C ARG A 294 10.23 -11.74 12.61
N LYS A 295 11.05 -12.75 12.41
CA LYS A 295 10.62 -14.06 11.90
C LYS A 295 9.55 -14.67 12.80
N ARG A 296 9.75 -14.62 14.14
CA ARG A 296 8.78 -15.17 15.11
C ARG A 296 7.41 -14.52 14.97
N PHE A 297 7.36 -13.19 14.84
CA PHE A 297 6.11 -12.47 14.63
C PHE A 297 5.41 -12.85 13.34
N ILE A 298 6.15 -12.99 12.23
CA ILE A 298 5.61 -13.44 10.94
C ILE A 298 5.03 -14.85 11.08
N VAL A 299 5.74 -15.77 11.74
CA VAL A 299 5.30 -17.15 11.95
C VAL A 299 4.02 -17.17 12.80
N TRP A 300 3.97 -16.44 13.94
CA TRP A 300 2.77 -16.35 14.77
C TRP A 300 1.61 -15.68 14.04
N GLY A 301 1.86 -14.67 13.24
CA GLY A 301 0.85 -14.02 12.42
C GLY A 301 0.24 -14.97 11.37
N LEU A 302 1.09 -15.71 10.64
CA LEU A 302 0.63 -16.70 9.65
C LEU A 302 -0.11 -17.87 10.32
N LEU A 303 0.36 -18.33 11.46
CA LEU A 303 -0.32 -19.36 12.26
C LEU A 303 -1.72 -18.88 12.70
N GLY A 304 -1.84 -17.65 13.21
CA GLY A 304 -3.11 -17.05 13.58
C GLY A 304 -4.03 -16.74 12.40
N LEU A 305 -3.46 -16.52 11.20
CA LEU A 305 -4.24 -16.26 9.99
C LEU A 305 -5.08 -17.47 9.55
N ILE A 306 -4.61 -18.69 9.83
CA ILE A 306 -5.34 -19.94 9.51
C ILE A 306 -6.71 -19.97 10.20
N PRO A 307 -6.81 -19.97 11.55
CA PRO A 307 -8.09 -20.02 12.23
C PRO A 307 -8.94 -18.77 12.01
N THR A 308 -8.35 -17.58 11.93
CA THR A 308 -9.13 -16.35 11.68
C THR A 308 -9.73 -16.29 10.28
N THR A 309 -9.10 -16.91 9.29
CA THR A 309 -9.66 -17.07 7.95
C THR A 309 -10.79 -18.11 7.96
N LEU A 310 -10.60 -19.28 8.58
CA LEU A 310 -11.64 -20.30 8.69
C LEU A 310 -12.87 -19.81 9.47
N LEU A 311 -12.65 -19.01 10.52
CA LEU A 311 -13.73 -18.44 11.35
C LEU A 311 -14.74 -17.67 10.50
N GLN A 312 -14.29 -16.92 9.50
CA GLN A 312 -15.18 -16.17 8.59
C GLN A 312 -16.12 -17.09 7.78
N GLY A 313 -15.72 -18.32 7.52
CA GLY A 313 -16.52 -19.30 6.79
C GLY A 313 -17.64 -19.95 7.62
N VAL A 314 -17.60 -19.82 8.95
CA VAL A 314 -18.57 -20.46 9.87
C VAL A 314 -19.47 -19.48 10.62
N VAL A 315 -19.22 -18.17 10.52
CA VAL A 315 -20.05 -17.13 11.16
C VAL A 315 -21.48 -17.16 10.64
N VAL A 316 -22.42 -16.78 11.51
CA VAL A 316 -23.86 -16.75 11.24
C VAL A 316 -24.52 -15.42 11.60
N ALA A 317 -23.74 -14.47 12.11
CA ALA A 317 -24.23 -13.14 12.48
C ALA A 317 -23.18 -12.05 12.15
N PRO A 318 -23.62 -10.81 11.82
CA PRO A 318 -22.71 -9.71 11.42
C PRO A 318 -21.64 -9.40 12.48
N TRP A 319 -22.00 -9.38 13.76
CA TRP A 319 -21.05 -9.07 14.85
C TRP A 319 -19.93 -10.13 14.97
N GLN A 320 -20.22 -11.40 14.64
CA GLN A 320 -19.22 -12.47 14.60
C GLN A 320 -18.22 -12.22 13.45
N MET A 321 -18.73 -11.78 12.29
CA MET A 321 -17.88 -11.42 11.15
C MET A 321 -16.99 -10.22 11.49
N ILE A 322 -17.55 -9.18 12.12
CA ILE A 322 -16.76 -8.03 12.59
C ILE A 322 -15.66 -8.50 13.56
N GLY A 323 -15.99 -9.36 14.52
CA GLY A 323 -15.00 -9.96 15.43
C GLY A 323 -13.91 -10.75 14.71
N ALA A 324 -14.28 -11.59 13.75
CA ALA A 324 -13.33 -12.35 12.92
C ALA A 324 -12.41 -11.41 12.10
N ARG A 325 -12.93 -10.31 11.58
CA ARG A 325 -12.17 -9.30 10.84
C ARG A 325 -11.21 -8.51 11.72
N LEU A 326 -11.61 -8.16 12.96
CA LEU A 326 -10.72 -7.55 13.96
C LEU A 326 -9.53 -8.48 14.28
N LEU A 327 -9.80 -9.76 14.52
CA LEU A 327 -8.77 -10.76 14.75
C LEU A 327 -7.85 -10.93 13.54
N GLN A 328 -8.43 -11.00 12.33
CA GLN A 328 -7.65 -11.11 11.09
C GLN A 328 -6.77 -9.87 10.87
N GLY A 329 -7.26 -8.66 11.17
CA GLY A 329 -6.48 -7.42 11.11
C GLY A 329 -5.28 -7.44 12.07
N THR A 330 -5.46 -7.98 13.27
CA THR A 330 -4.39 -8.15 14.27
C THR A 330 -3.28 -9.06 13.73
N VAL A 331 -3.63 -10.26 13.26
CA VAL A 331 -2.62 -11.22 12.76
C VAL A 331 -1.99 -10.75 11.46
N ALA A 332 -2.71 -10.02 10.60
CA ALA A 332 -2.15 -9.41 9.40
C ALA A 332 -1.11 -8.31 9.73
N ALA A 333 -1.33 -7.54 10.81
CA ALA A 333 -0.35 -6.56 11.28
C ALA A 333 0.93 -7.23 11.79
N MET A 334 0.84 -8.45 12.37
CA MET A 334 1.99 -9.25 12.79
C MET A 334 2.81 -9.80 11.62
N VAL A 335 2.24 -9.89 10.42
CA VAL A 335 2.95 -10.39 9.22
C VAL A 335 3.53 -9.25 8.40
N PHE A 336 2.70 -8.27 8.02
CA PHE A 336 3.05 -7.32 6.96
C PHE A 336 4.20 -6.38 7.34
N ALA A 337 4.14 -5.74 8.52
CA ALA A 337 5.18 -4.80 8.93
C ALA A 337 6.53 -5.49 9.22
N PRO A 338 6.55 -6.61 10.01
CA PRO A 338 7.78 -7.34 10.23
C PRO A 338 8.39 -7.94 8.94
N ALA A 339 7.55 -8.38 7.98
CA ALA A 339 8.03 -8.90 6.71
C ALA A 339 8.73 -7.83 5.86
N LEU A 340 8.16 -6.60 5.81
CA LEU A 340 8.79 -5.48 5.12
C LEU A 340 10.11 -5.07 5.79
N ALA A 341 10.14 -5.03 7.13
CA ALA A 341 11.32 -4.68 7.88
C ALA A 341 12.42 -5.73 7.70
N LEU A 342 12.07 -7.02 7.80
CA LEU A 342 13.01 -8.13 7.61
C LEU A 342 13.56 -8.18 6.17
N ALA A 343 12.71 -7.93 5.17
CA ALA A 343 13.16 -7.83 3.78
C ALA A 343 14.10 -6.64 3.57
N GLY A 344 13.89 -5.53 4.29
CA GLY A 344 14.80 -4.38 4.28
C GLY A 344 16.16 -4.69 4.90
N ASP A 345 16.21 -5.49 5.97
CA ASP A 345 17.47 -5.89 6.63
C ASP A 345 18.26 -6.92 5.80
N LEU A 346 17.54 -7.80 5.10
CA LEU A 346 18.14 -8.82 4.22
C LEU A 346 18.56 -8.24 2.86
N ALA A 347 18.18 -6.99 2.58
CA ALA A 347 18.46 -6.35 1.31
C ALA A 347 19.96 -6.04 1.17
N GLU A 348 20.53 -6.37 0.02
CA GLU A 348 21.89 -5.97 -0.34
C GLU A 348 22.01 -4.45 -0.44
N GLU A 349 23.17 -3.91 -0.09
CA GLU A 349 23.44 -2.48 -0.19
C GLU A 349 23.15 -1.95 -1.61
N GLY A 350 22.28 -0.94 -1.71
CA GLY A 350 21.87 -0.34 -2.98
C GLY A 350 20.72 -1.04 -3.71
N GLN A 351 20.20 -2.18 -3.23
CA GLN A 351 19.08 -2.90 -3.86
C GLN A 351 17.78 -2.93 -3.01
N SER A 352 17.76 -2.25 -1.89
CA SER A 352 16.63 -2.28 -0.93
C SER A 352 15.28 -1.88 -1.56
N GLY A 353 15.27 -0.92 -2.48
CA GLY A 353 14.06 -0.50 -3.19
C GLY A 353 13.47 -1.59 -4.08
N ALA A 354 14.31 -2.24 -4.89
CA ALA A 354 13.92 -3.31 -5.79
C ALA A 354 13.39 -4.54 -5.01
N GLN A 355 14.04 -4.88 -3.90
CA GLN A 355 13.68 -6.03 -3.08
C GLN A 355 12.40 -5.80 -2.27
N LEU A 356 12.17 -4.60 -1.73
CA LEU A 356 10.90 -4.23 -1.10
C LEU A 356 9.73 -4.21 -2.10
N SER A 357 10.01 -3.92 -3.38
CA SER A 357 9.00 -3.96 -4.43
C SER A 357 8.46 -5.37 -4.67
N VAL A 358 9.29 -6.42 -4.45
CA VAL A 358 8.85 -7.83 -4.54
C VAL A 358 7.70 -8.10 -3.57
N LEU A 359 7.79 -7.65 -2.31
CA LEU A 359 6.73 -7.84 -1.33
C LEU A 359 5.46 -7.09 -1.71
N THR A 360 5.59 -5.86 -2.22
CA THR A 360 4.44 -5.03 -2.61
C THR A 360 3.72 -5.58 -3.83
N VAL A 361 4.45 -6.05 -4.83
CA VAL A 361 3.90 -6.73 -6.02
C VAL A 361 3.24 -8.05 -5.61
N SER A 362 3.91 -8.85 -4.77
CA SER A 362 3.36 -10.10 -4.24
C SER A 362 2.07 -9.87 -3.46
N PHE A 363 2.00 -8.81 -2.66
CA PHE A 363 0.76 -8.43 -1.95
C PHE A 363 -0.37 -8.09 -2.93
N GLY A 364 -0.11 -7.32 -3.98
CA GLY A 364 -1.09 -6.98 -5.02
C GLY A 364 -1.59 -8.21 -5.79
N LEU A 365 -0.67 -9.11 -6.17
CA LEU A 365 -1.00 -10.40 -6.81
C LEU A 365 -1.76 -11.32 -5.86
N GLY A 366 -1.45 -11.29 -4.57
CA GLY A 366 -2.17 -12.03 -3.54
C GLY A 366 -3.63 -11.59 -3.43
N ILE A 367 -3.90 -10.27 -3.41
CA ILE A 367 -5.26 -9.75 -3.46
C ILE A 367 -6.00 -10.30 -4.69
N ALA A 368 -5.37 -10.25 -5.86
CA ALA A 368 -5.94 -10.80 -7.09
C ALA A 368 -6.26 -12.29 -6.96
N LEU A 369 -5.30 -13.08 -6.46
CA LEU A 369 -5.48 -14.52 -6.26
C LEU A 369 -6.64 -14.82 -5.31
N GLY A 370 -6.75 -14.13 -4.18
CA GLY A 370 -7.84 -14.29 -3.22
C GLY A 370 -9.20 -13.99 -3.84
N GLN A 371 -9.30 -12.92 -4.61
CA GLN A 371 -10.51 -12.55 -5.33
C GLN A 371 -10.91 -13.57 -6.39
N PHE A 372 -9.96 -14.09 -7.17
CA PHE A 372 -10.23 -15.19 -8.09
C PHE A 372 -10.69 -16.45 -7.36
N LEU A 373 -9.94 -16.89 -6.36
CA LEU A 373 -10.26 -18.11 -5.61
C LEU A 373 -11.64 -18.03 -5.00
N SER A 374 -11.99 -16.92 -4.36
CA SER A 374 -13.29 -16.75 -3.72
C SER A 374 -14.42 -16.81 -4.73
N GLY A 375 -14.32 -16.06 -5.82
CA GLY A 375 -15.35 -16.04 -6.86
C GLY A 375 -15.61 -17.40 -7.49
N PHE A 376 -14.56 -18.23 -7.68
CA PHE A 376 -14.70 -19.56 -8.26
C PHE A 376 -15.05 -20.64 -7.24
N LEU A 377 -14.53 -20.58 -6.02
CA LEU A 377 -14.71 -21.66 -5.04
C LEU A 377 -16.04 -21.58 -4.28
N ILE A 378 -16.69 -20.42 -4.25
CA ILE A 378 -17.98 -20.25 -3.56
C ILE A 378 -19.07 -21.22 -4.06
N ARG A 379 -18.99 -21.67 -5.30
CA ARG A 379 -19.89 -22.68 -5.88
C ARG A 379 -19.87 -24.04 -5.17
N PHE A 380 -18.78 -24.34 -4.45
CA PHE A 380 -18.64 -25.57 -3.67
C PHE A 380 -19.11 -25.40 -2.21
N GLY A 381 -19.64 -24.22 -1.86
CA GLY A 381 -20.16 -23.88 -0.55
C GLY A 381 -19.45 -22.69 0.07
N PHE A 382 -20.12 -22.05 1.03
CA PHE A 382 -19.63 -20.81 1.65
C PHE A 382 -18.26 -20.96 2.34
N LEU A 383 -17.98 -22.14 2.90
CA LEU A 383 -16.71 -22.40 3.60
C LEU A 383 -15.52 -22.63 2.63
N ALA A 384 -15.78 -23.04 1.39
CA ALA A 384 -14.73 -23.48 0.46
C ALA A 384 -13.63 -22.41 0.18
N PRO A 385 -13.94 -21.12 -0.07
CA PRO A 385 -12.92 -20.09 -0.23
C PRO A 385 -12.03 -19.93 1.01
N PHE A 386 -12.60 -20.03 2.19
CA PHE A 386 -11.88 -19.84 3.46
C PHE A 386 -10.97 -21.03 3.78
N ILE A 387 -11.36 -22.26 3.41
CA ILE A 387 -10.46 -23.43 3.47
C ILE A 387 -9.28 -23.23 2.54
N ALA A 388 -9.51 -22.80 1.30
CA ALA A 388 -8.42 -22.53 0.37
C ALA A 388 -7.45 -21.45 0.90
N GLY A 389 -8.00 -20.36 1.45
CA GLY A 389 -7.19 -19.33 2.10
C GLY A 389 -6.37 -19.87 3.29
N ALA A 390 -6.98 -20.67 4.15
CA ALA A 390 -6.29 -21.30 5.27
C ALA A 390 -5.15 -22.23 4.83
N VAL A 391 -5.34 -22.98 3.74
CA VAL A 391 -4.28 -23.81 3.12
C VAL A 391 -3.16 -22.94 2.60
N LEU A 392 -3.45 -21.82 1.92
CA LEU A 392 -2.43 -20.88 1.44
C LEU A 392 -1.64 -20.28 2.62
N ALA A 393 -2.33 -19.89 3.71
CA ALA A 393 -1.67 -19.39 4.92
C ALA A 393 -0.76 -20.45 5.54
N ALA A 394 -1.17 -21.72 5.58
CA ALA A 394 -0.36 -22.83 6.07
C ALA A 394 0.89 -23.06 5.20
N VAL A 395 0.75 -22.99 3.87
CA VAL A 395 1.91 -23.08 2.96
C VAL A 395 2.87 -21.90 3.17
N GLY A 396 2.34 -20.68 3.32
CA GLY A 396 3.15 -19.50 3.66
C GLY A 396 3.89 -19.63 4.98
N LEU A 397 3.22 -20.20 5.99
CA LEU A 397 3.83 -20.50 7.30
C LEU A 397 5.01 -21.47 7.16
N VAL A 398 4.82 -22.58 6.43
CA VAL A 398 5.90 -23.57 6.21
C VAL A 398 7.07 -22.93 5.45
N LEU A 399 6.80 -22.11 4.43
CA LEU A 399 7.84 -21.43 3.66
C LEU A 399 8.67 -20.49 4.55
N VAL A 400 8.03 -19.63 5.34
CA VAL A 400 8.76 -18.71 6.23
C VAL A 400 9.53 -19.49 7.29
N TYR A 401 8.91 -20.50 7.88
CA TYR A 401 9.57 -21.30 8.92
C TYR A 401 10.84 -21.99 8.44
N THR A 402 10.82 -22.51 7.20
CA THR A 402 11.91 -23.33 6.65
C THR A 402 12.95 -22.54 5.84
N GLN A 403 12.56 -21.43 5.20
CA GLN A 403 13.43 -20.71 4.25
C GLN A 403 14.01 -19.41 4.79
N VAL A 404 13.40 -18.83 5.84
CA VAL A 404 13.84 -17.57 6.43
C VAL A 404 14.52 -17.86 7.76
N ASP A 405 15.74 -17.35 7.98
CA ASP A 405 16.40 -17.49 9.27
C ASP A 405 16.00 -16.35 10.23
N ASP A 406 16.10 -16.63 11.51
CA ASP A 406 16.04 -15.62 12.56
C ASP A 406 17.43 -15.00 12.65
N ASP A 407 17.66 -13.89 11.95
CA ASP A 407 18.93 -13.16 12.04
C ASP A 407 19.00 -12.38 13.36
N SER A 408 18.79 -13.11 14.48
CA SER A 408 19.11 -12.62 15.82
C SER A 408 20.62 -12.64 16.11
N SER A 409 21.43 -13.04 15.11
CA SER A 409 22.89 -13.10 15.15
C SER A 409 23.59 -11.87 14.53
N VAL A 410 22.88 -10.84 14.12
CA VAL A 410 23.49 -9.53 14.08
C VAL A 410 23.77 -9.16 15.54
N GLU A 411 24.92 -9.59 16.00
CA GLU A 411 25.60 -9.10 17.17
C GLU A 411 25.29 -7.61 17.29
N LYS A 412 24.40 -7.26 18.25
CA LYS A 412 24.29 -5.86 18.68
C LYS A 412 25.74 -5.49 18.89
N PRO A 413 26.27 -4.45 18.19
CA PRO A 413 27.63 -4.04 18.49
C PRO A 413 27.62 -3.88 20.01
N GLU A 414 28.36 -4.76 20.70
CA GLU A 414 28.58 -4.63 22.11
C GLU A 414 28.87 -3.16 22.30
N ARG A 415 27.96 -2.45 22.97
CA ARG A 415 28.32 -1.12 23.42
C ARG A 415 29.57 -1.42 24.25
N GLU A 416 30.74 -1.20 23.63
CA GLU A 416 31.98 -1.17 24.36
C GLU A 416 31.65 -0.35 25.59
N ALA A 417 31.56 -1.04 26.69
CA ALA A 417 31.43 -0.41 27.98
C ALA A 417 32.68 0.47 28.03
N VAL A 418 32.50 1.76 27.77
CA VAL A 418 33.56 2.74 27.93
C VAL A 418 34.07 2.43 29.35
N PRO A 419 35.28 1.87 29.50
CA PRO A 419 35.77 1.53 30.82
C PRO A 419 35.73 2.82 31.61
N ALA A 420 35.06 2.80 32.77
CA ALA A 420 34.97 3.93 33.65
C ALA A 420 36.42 4.39 33.91
N GLY A 421 36.81 5.43 33.16
CA GLY A 421 38.17 5.96 33.23
C GLY A 421 38.45 6.38 34.66
N ASP A 422 39.50 5.83 35.23
CA ASP A 422 40.06 6.24 36.52
C ASP A 422 40.13 7.76 36.59
N PRO A 423 39.40 8.43 37.51
CA PRO A 423 39.36 9.88 37.59
C PRO A 423 40.73 10.50 37.89
N SER A 424 41.74 9.71 38.23
CA SER A 424 43.09 10.16 38.55
C SER A 424 44.01 10.34 37.35
N LYS A 425 43.56 10.05 36.11
CA LYS A 425 44.36 10.17 34.88
C LYS A 425 43.71 11.07 33.83
N GLN A 426 43.17 12.19 34.20
CA GLN A 426 42.90 13.27 33.24
C GLN A 426 44.22 14.01 32.95
N PRO A 427 44.77 13.93 31.73
CA PRO A 427 45.86 14.78 31.36
C PRO A 427 45.33 16.21 31.12
N LEU A 428 45.94 17.16 31.83
CA LEU A 428 45.86 18.63 31.69
C LEU A 428 46.21 19.10 30.25
N ARG A 429 45.53 18.64 29.22
CA ARG A 429 45.80 18.99 27.80
C ARG A 429 44.69 19.77 27.12
N MET A 430 43.56 20.06 27.79
CA MET A 430 42.48 20.84 27.18
C MET A 430 42.51 22.37 27.49
N LEU A 431 43.53 22.86 28.17
CA LEU A 431 43.66 24.29 28.45
C LEU A 431 44.72 25.00 27.59
N GLN A 432 45.46 24.27 26.71
CA GLN A 432 46.49 24.89 25.85
C GLN A 432 46.10 25.07 24.39
N GLU A 433 45.00 24.47 23.93
CA GLU A 433 44.56 24.65 22.53
C GLU A 433 43.60 25.83 22.30
N ASN A 434 43.09 26.46 23.35
CA ASN A 434 42.20 27.62 23.22
C ASN A 434 42.90 28.96 23.14
N ASP A 435 44.23 29.03 23.46
CA ASP A 435 45.01 30.30 23.37
C ASP A 435 45.67 30.53 22.02
N GLN A 436 45.72 29.51 21.13
CA GLN A 436 46.29 29.69 19.78
C GLN A 436 45.30 30.16 18.71
N CYS A 437 44.03 30.25 19.02
CA CYS A 437 43.00 30.72 18.07
C CYS A 437 42.76 32.24 18.12
N CYS A 438 43.27 32.94 19.16
CA CYS A 438 43.07 34.39 19.30
C CYS A 438 44.26 35.26 18.84
N GLU A 439 45.41 34.68 18.52
CA GLU A 439 46.61 35.47 18.10
C GLU A 439 46.80 35.62 16.58
N ARG A 440 45.95 35.03 15.74
CA ARG A 440 46.08 35.13 14.26
C ARG A 440 45.24 36.23 13.60
N HIS A 441 44.68 37.15 14.37
CA HIS A 441 43.87 38.25 13.81
C HIS A 441 44.37 39.66 14.16
N ARG A 442 45.67 39.80 14.48
CA ARG A 442 46.26 41.10 14.75
C ARG A 442 47.64 41.26 14.09
N ASP A 443 47.72 41.26 12.79
CA ASP A 443 48.80 41.86 12.04
C ASP A 443 48.57 41.68 10.56
N GLY A 444 47.97 42.67 9.93
CA GLY A 444 47.91 42.84 8.50
C GLY A 444 48.19 44.30 8.13
N PRO A 445 49.28 44.59 7.44
CA PRO A 445 49.55 45.96 7.04
C PRO A 445 48.79 46.38 5.80
N HIS A 446 48.23 47.54 5.85
CA HIS A 446 47.82 48.39 4.73
C HIS A 446 48.85 48.42 3.62
N ARG A 447 48.46 48.14 2.37
CA ARG A 447 49.06 48.76 1.19
C ARG A 447 48.00 49.15 0.19
N THR A 448 47.77 50.39 0.08
CA THR A 448 47.24 51.18 -1.04
C THR A 448 48.21 51.11 -2.21
N GLU A 449 47.72 50.93 -3.43
CA GLU A 449 48.08 51.72 -4.62
C GLU A 449 47.41 51.10 -5.91
N PRO A 450 47.45 51.84 -7.04
CA PRO A 450 46.19 52.30 -7.64
C PRO A 450 46.01 51.87 -9.13
N VAL A 451 44.81 52.16 -9.60
CA VAL A 451 44.41 52.54 -10.98
C VAL A 451 45.35 52.20 -12.16
N GLY A 452 44.89 51.41 -13.08
CA GLY A 452 45.44 51.28 -14.42
C GLY A 452 44.39 50.84 -15.41
N ALA A 453 43.77 51.81 -16.11
CA ALA A 453 42.93 51.62 -17.29
C ALA A 453 43.75 51.10 -18.50
N LYS A 454 43.17 50.22 -19.32
CA LYS A 454 43.23 50.25 -20.80
C LYS A 454 42.44 49.10 -21.42
N THR A 455 41.39 49.49 -22.09
CA THR A 455 41.06 49.32 -23.54
C THR A 455 41.58 48.03 -24.24
N ARG A 456 40.72 47.11 -24.61
CA ARG A 456 40.18 46.85 -25.94
C ARG A 456 39.11 45.75 -25.87
#